data_53fb4db0b3dfe42a8bf32b62769c853f
#
_entry.id   53fb4db0b3dfe42a8bf32b62769c853f
#
_cell.length_a   1.000
_cell.length_b   1.000
_cell.length_c   1.000
_cell.angle_alpha   90.00
_cell.angle_beta   90.00
_cell.angle_gamma   90.00
#
_symmetry.space_group_name_H-M   'P 1'
#
loop_
_entity.id
_entity.type
_entity.pdbx_description
1 polymer ?
#
loop_
_entity_poly.entity_id
_entity_poly.type
_entity_poly.pdbx_seq_one_letter_code
_entity_poly.pdbx_strand_id
1 'polypeptide(L)'
;VTRIWKAHGLAPHRWRQFKLSNDPKFVDKLRDVVGLYVDPPAHAIVLSVDEKSQIQALDRTQPGLPMKKGRLGTMTHDYKRNGTTTLFAALNVLDGTVIGRNMRRHRHQEFIRFLNAINAEVPADKAVHVVLDNYAPHKHPKVRAWLERHERFTLHFTPTSCSWLNAVEGFFAKLTRRRLKHGVFHSVVDLQAAINR
;
A
#
# COMPACT_ATOMS: atom_id res chain seq x y z
N VAL A 1 -14.34 -18.80 -33.51
CA VAL A 1 -14.42 -17.66 -32.56
C VAL A 1 -13.05 -17.04 -32.34
N THR A 2 -12.02 -17.80 -31.93
CA THR A 2 -10.65 -17.25 -31.64
C THR A 2 -9.98 -16.60 -32.86
N ARG A 3 -10.18 -17.14 -34.10
CA ARG A 3 -9.66 -16.54 -35.33
C ARG A 3 -10.27 -15.18 -35.63
N ILE A 4 -11.58 -15.02 -35.41
CA ILE A 4 -12.31 -13.74 -35.58
C ILE A 4 -11.76 -12.71 -34.58
N TRP A 5 -11.61 -13.07 -33.34
CA TRP A 5 -11.06 -12.16 -32.32
C TRP A 5 -9.66 -11.70 -32.67
N LYS A 6 -8.78 -12.60 -33.12
CA LYS A 6 -7.43 -12.25 -33.56
C LYS A 6 -7.44 -11.32 -34.79
N ALA A 7 -8.29 -11.62 -35.78
CA ALA A 7 -8.39 -10.81 -37.01
C ALA A 7 -8.85 -9.37 -36.73
N HIS A 8 -9.71 -9.18 -35.72
CA HIS A 8 -10.26 -7.88 -35.32
C HIS A 8 -9.60 -7.26 -34.10
N GLY A 9 -8.47 -7.81 -33.62
CA GLY A 9 -7.78 -7.31 -32.42
C GLY A 9 -8.58 -7.37 -31.13
N LEU A 10 -9.64 -8.19 -31.10
CA LEU A 10 -10.53 -8.28 -29.93
C LEU A 10 -9.94 -9.22 -28.89
N ALA A 11 -9.93 -8.78 -27.64
CA ALA A 11 -9.47 -9.56 -26.51
C ALA A 11 -10.52 -9.57 -25.38
N PRO A 12 -11.67 -10.28 -25.54
CA PRO A 12 -12.79 -10.22 -24.60
C PRO A 12 -12.44 -10.71 -23.19
N HIS A 13 -11.34 -11.48 -23.04
CA HIS A 13 -10.79 -11.91 -21.76
C HIS A 13 -9.96 -10.83 -21.07
N ARG A 14 -9.67 -9.70 -21.77
CA ARG A 14 -8.94 -8.55 -21.24
C ARG A 14 -9.91 -7.39 -21.10
N TRP A 15 -10.35 -7.14 -19.92
CA TRP A 15 -11.18 -5.98 -19.61
C TRP A 15 -10.56 -5.18 -18.47
N ARG A 16 -10.71 -3.88 -18.53
CA ARG A 16 -10.25 -2.96 -17.48
C ARG A 16 -11.46 -2.47 -16.73
N GLN A 17 -11.41 -2.58 -15.42
CA GLN A 17 -12.39 -1.94 -14.55
C GLN A 17 -11.88 -0.57 -14.17
N PHE A 18 -12.75 0.40 -14.18
CA PHE A 18 -12.51 1.72 -13.63
C PHE A 18 -13.76 2.19 -12.89
N LYS A 19 -13.55 3.05 -11.90
CA LYS A 19 -14.63 3.70 -11.17
C LYS A 19 -14.40 5.20 -11.25
N LEU A 20 -15.38 5.93 -11.75
CA LEU A 20 -15.35 7.40 -11.72
C LEU A 20 -15.51 7.88 -10.28
N SER A 21 -14.73 8.88 -9.92
CA SER A 21 -14.89 9.55 -8.63
C SER A 21 -16.16 10.38 -8.65
N ASN A 22 -16.95 10.30 -7.60
CA ASN A 22 -18.09 11.18 -7.33
C ASN A 22 -17.78 12.20 -6.22
N ASP A 23 -16.50 12.42 -5.94
CA ASP A 23 -16.05 13.38 -4.93
C ASP A 23 -16.31 14.83 -5.44
N PRO A 24 -17.14 15.63 -4.78
CA PRO A 24 -17.42 17.00 -5.20
C PRO A 24 -16.17 17.90 -5.17
N LYS A 25 -15.16 17.55 -4.37
CA LYS A 25 -13.87 18.24 -4.28
C LYS A 25 -12.75 17.51 -5.04
N PHE A 26 -13.12 16.77 -6.10
CA PHE A 26 -12.14 15.95 -6.84
C PHE A 26 -10.96 16.77 -7.36
N VAL A 27 -11.23 17.88 -8.05
CA VAL A 27 -10.18 18.69 -8.69
C VAL A 27 -9.26 19.33 -7.64
N ASP A 28 -9.83 19.84 -6.54
CA ASP A 28 -9.05 20.50 -5.49
C ASP A 28 -8.11 19.50 -4.81
N LYS A 29 -8.62 18.33 -4.44
CA LYS A 29 -7.81 17.26 -3.84
C LYS A 29 -6.78 16.70 -4.80
N LEU A 30 -7.12 16.57 -6.09
CA LEU A 30 -6.17 16.14 -7.12
C LEU A 30 -5.02 17.13 -7.23
N ARG A 31 -5.30 18.43 -7.31
CA ARG A 31 -4.29 19.48 -7.38
C ARG A 31 -3.41 19.51 -6.13
N ASP A 32 -4.01 19.39 -4.95
CA ASP A 32 -3.31 19.35 -3.66
C ASP A 32 -2.30 18.19 -3.62
N VAL A 33 -2.76 16.96 -3.89
CA VAL A 33 -1.89 15.76 -3.85
C VAL A 33 -0.83 15.79 -4.95
N VAL A 34 -1.19 16.13 -6.18
CA VAL A 34 -0.23 16.21 -7.29
C VAL A 34 0.77 17.32 -7.06
N GLY A 35 0.34 18.48 -6.53
CA GLY A 35 1.23 19.57 -6.18
C GLY A 35 2.30 19.15 -5.19
N LEU A 36 1.93 18.43 -4.12
CA LEU A 36 2.87 17.88 -3.15
C LEU A 36 3.88 16.90 -3.75
N TYR A 37 3.50 16.15 -4.78
CA TYR A 37 4.40 15.19 -5.43
C TYR A 37 5.35 15.84 -6.43
N VAL A 38 4.92 16.91 -7.10
CA VAL A 38 5.71 17.59 -8.14
C VAL A 38 6.59 18.69 -7.56
N ASP A 39 6.07 19.44 -6.61
CA ASP A 39 6.77 20.58 -5.98
C ASP A 39 6.54 20.58 -4.46
N PRO A 40 7.20 19.65 -3.74
CA PRO A 40 7.07 19.55 -2.28
C PRO A 40 7.69 20.78 -1.59
N PRO A 41 7.12 21.25 -0.46
CA PRO A 41 7.66 22.36 0.28
C PRO A 41 9.10 22.09 0.76
N ALA A 42 9.99 23.08 0.64
CA ALA A 42 11.45 22.93 0.87
C ALA A 42 11.84 22.38 2.26
N HIS A 43 11.05 22.66 3.29
CA HIS A 43 11.30 22.20 4.68
C HIS A 43 10.32 21.13 5.13
N ALA A 44 9.75 20.38 4.20
CA ALA A 44 8.78 19.33 4.48
C ALA A 44 9.23 17.97 3.92
N ILE A 45 8.64 16.92 4.50
CA ILE A 45 8.69 15.56 3.98
C ILE A 45 7.27 15.18 3.54
N VAL A 46 7.14 14.65 2.33
CA VAL A 46 5.87 14.17 1.79
C VAL A 46 5.85 12.65 1.83
N LEU A 47 4.95 12.11 2.63
CA LEU A 47 4.76 10.68 2.83
C LEU A 47 3.43 10.23 2.22
N SER A 48 3.48 9.25 1.33
CA SER A 48 2.30 8.53 0.87
C SER A 48 2.07 7.34 1.80
N VAL A 49 0.93 7.30 2.47
CA VAL A 49 0.62 6.35 3.56
C VAL A 49 -0.60 5.51 3.23
N ASP A 50 -0.52 4.21 3.52
CA ASP A 50 -1.63 3.27 3.39
C ASP A 50 -1.37 1.98 4.17
N GLU A 51 -2.39 1.09 4.24
CA GLU A 51 -2.33 -0.21 4.88
C GLU A 51 -2.59 -1.36 3.91
N LYS A 52 -1.60 -2.23 3.76
CA LYS A 52 -1.83 -3.53 3.14
C LYS A 52 -2.33 -4.52 4.21
N SER A 53 -3.64 -4.65 4.29
CA SER A 53 -4.30 -5.52 5.27
C SER A 53 -4.28 -7.00 4.86
N GLN A 54 -4.46 -7.91 5.83
CA GLN A 54 -4.68 -9.34 5.65
C GLN A 54 -3.62 -10.05 4.78
N ILE A 55 -2.34 -9.67 4.91
CA ILE A 55 -1.25 -10.40 4.28
C ILE A 55 -1.16 -11.77 4.96
N GLN A 56 -1.32 -12.86 4.19
CA GLN A 56 -1.40 -14.20 4.72
C GLN A 56 -0.02 -14.88 4.76
N ALA A 57 0.30 -15.51 5.88
CA ALA A 57 1.41 -16.44 5.98
C ALA A 57 1.00 -17.79 5.39
N LEU A 58 1.25 -17.97 4.09
CA LEU A 58 0.93 -19.18 3.36
C LEU A 58 2.12 -20.14 3.37
N ASP A 59 1.91 -21.31 3.95
CA ASP A 59 2.84 -22.42 3.92
C ASP A 59 2.37 -23.44 2.88
N ARG A 60 3.16 -23.65 1.82
CA ARG A 60 2.80 -24.57 0.76
C ARG A 60 3.20 -25.98 1.15
N THR A 61 2.24 -26.91 1.05
CA THR A 61 2.41 -28.31 1.49
C THR A 61 3.38 -29.09 0.61
N GLN A 62 3.66 -28.61 -0.62
CA GLN A 62 4.56 -29.27 -1.56
C GLN A 62 5.45 -28.25 -2.25
N PRO A 63 6.71 -28.60 -2.55
CA PRO A 63 7.60 -27.74 -3.31
C PRO A 63 7.08 -27.53 -4.73
N GLY A 64 7.29 -26.33 -5.26
CA GLY A 64 6.99 -26.02 -6.65
C GLY A 64 7.92 -26.77 -7.60
N LEU A 65 7.43 -27.05 -8.81
CA LEU A 65 8.28 -27.59 -9.86
C LEU A 65 8.96 -26.42 -10.61
N PRO A 66 10.28 -26.48 -10.82
CA PRO A 66 11.01 -25.43 -11.49
C PRO A 66 10.61 -25.30 -12.96
N MET A 67 10.82 -24.12 -13.52
CA MET A 67 10.64 -23.84 -14.94
C MET A 67 11.65 -24.67 -15.76
N LYS A 68 11.16 -25.29 -16.85
CA LYS A 68 11.98 -26.04 -17.82
C LYS A 68 11.69 -25.55 -19.24
N LYS A 69 12.56 -25.85 -20.21
CA LYS A 69 12.33 -25.52 -21.62
C LYS A 69 10.97 -26.06 -22.09
N GLY A 70 10.11 -25.16 -22.58
CA GLY A 70 8.74 -25.49 -23.02
C GLY A 70 7.71 -25.74 -21.91
N ARG A 71 8.08 -25.58 -20.62
CA ARG A 71 7.17 -25.73 -19.47
C ARG A 71 7.32 -24.59 -18.49
N LEU A 72 6.18 -24.02 -18.10
CA LEU A 72 6.13 -23.01 -17.04
C LEU A 72 6.45 -23.66 -15.68
N GLY A 73 7.02 -22.88 -14.78
CA GLY A 73 7.09 -23.27 -13.37
C GLY A 73 5.67 -23.46 -12.80
N THR A 74 5.47 -24.50 -12.02
CA THR A 74 4.18 -24.79 -11.39
C THR A 74 4.31 -24.75 -9.88
N MET A 75 3.26 -24.31 -9.21
CA MET A 75 3.16 -24.34 -7.76
C MET A 75 1.90 -25.10 -7.37
N THR A 76 1.97 -25.84 -6.25
CA THR A 76 0.78 -26.43 -5.66
C THR A 76 -0.22 -25.33 -5.27
N HIS A 77 -1.50 -25.62 -5.45
CA HIS A 77 -2.58 -24.80 -4.91
C HIS A 77 -2.93 -25.13 -3.46
N ASP A 78 -2.39 -26.25 -2.94
CA ASP A 78 -2.56 -26.62 -1.55
C ASP A 78 -1.64 -25.80 -0.63
N TYR A 79 -2.23 -25.23 0.40
CA TYR A 79 -1.48 -24.43 1.38
C TYR A 79 -2.15 -24.50 2.76
N LYS A 80 -1.31 -24.36 3.79
CA LYS A 80 -1.71 -24.12 5.18
C LYS A 80 -1.65 -22.61 5.47
N ARG A 81 -2.62 -22.08 6.17
CA ARG A 81 -2.63 -20.68 6.63
C ARG A 81 -2.11 -20.60 8.06
N ASN A 82 -1.00 -19.91 8.26
CA ASN A 82 -0.37 -19.74 9.58
C ASN A 82 -0.67 -18.37 10.21
N GLY A 83 -1.71 -17.69 9.74
CA GLY A 83 -2.18 -16.42 10.25
C GLY A 83 -1.98 -15.26 9.26
N THR A 84 -2.29 -14.06 9.72
CA THR A 84 -2.24 -12.84 8.91
C THR A 84 -1.51 -11.70 9.64
N THR A 85 -0.98 -10.77 8.87
CA THR A 85 -0.48 -9.47 9.36
C THR A 85 -1.01 -8.33 8.50
N THR A 86 -1.00 -7.12 9.02
CA THR A 86 -1.24 -5.88 8.28
C THR A 86 0.06 -5.09 8.25
N LEU A 87 0.47 -4.64 7.08
CA LEU A 87 1.61 -3.75 6.93
C LEU A 87 1.10 -2.31 6.75
N PHE A 88 1.43 -1.44 7.69
CA PHE A 88 1.37 0.01 7.51
C PHE A 88 2.66 0.46 6.84
N ALA A 89 2.56 1.26 5.80
CA ALA A 89 3.73 1.79 5.10
C ALA A 89 3.56 3.28 4.79
N ALA A 90 4.64 4.03 4.98
CA ALA A 90 4.80 5.42 4.60
C ALA A 90 5.96 5.50 3.61
N LEU A 91 5.65 5.75 2.36
CA LEU A 91 6.63 5.95 1.29
C LEU A 91 7.00 7.43 1.23
N ASN A 92 8.26 7.76 1.45
CA ASN A 92 8.78 9.09 1.13
C ASN A 92 8.84 9.25 -0.40
N VAL A 93 8.09 10.21 -0.91
CA VAL A 93 7.92 10.37 -2.36
C VAL A 93 9.19 10.90 -3.02
N LEU A 94 10.03 11.62 -2.28
CA LEU A 94 11.25 12.22 -2.82
C LEU A 94 12.40 11.23 -3.00
N ASP A 95 12.66 10.41 -1.99
CA ASP A 95 13.83 9.52 -1.97
C ASP A 95 13.48 8.03 -2.10
N GLY A 96 12.19 7.70 -2.03
CA GLY A 96 11.71 6.32 -2.14
C GLY A 96 11.93 5.47 -0.89
N THR A 97 12.38 6.06 0.23
CA THR A 97 12.48 5.33 1.50
C THR A 97 11.11 4.97 2.05
N VAL A 98 11.02 3.88 2.80
CA VAL A 98 9.76 3.40 3.35
C VAL A 98 9.88 3.14 4.84
N ILE A 99 9.05 3.82 5.62
CA ILE A 99 8.82 3.48 7.02
C ILE A 99 7.72 2.42 7.06
N GLY A 100 8.02 1.24 7.57
CA GLY A 100 7.08 0.11 7.61
C GLY A 100 6.84 -0.40 9.03
N ARG A 101 5.59 -0.77 9.36
CA ARG A 101 5.24 -1.41 10.63
C ARG A 101 4.23 -2.53 10.42
N ASN A 102 4.58 -3.72 10.87
CA ASN A 102 3.66 -4.86 10.86
C ASN A 102 2.79 -4.82 12.13
N MET A 103 1.48 -4.89 11.95
CA MET A 103 0.50 -4.87 13.04
C MET A 103 -0.57 -5.95 12.84
N ARG A 104 -1.24 -6.36 13.91
CA ARG A 104 -2.30 -7.37 13.83
C ARG A 104 -3.61 -6.83 13.25
N ARG A 105 -3.87 -5.55 13.42
CA ARG A 105 -5.12 -4.88 13.02
C ARG A 105 -4.80 -3.55 12.35
N HIS A 106 -5.80 -2.95 11.70
CA HIS A 106 -5.71 -1.68 10.97
C HIS A 106 -6.81 -0.70 11.42
N ARG A 107 -6.94 -0.54 12.75
CA ARG A 107 -7.88 0.41 13.37
C ARG A 107 -7.18 1.75 13.64
N HIS A 108 -7.94 2.74 14.09
CA HIS A 108 -7.37 4.04 14.46
C HIS A 108 -6.26 3.96 15.52
N GLN A 109 -6.29 2.98 16.45
CA GLN A 109 -5.24 2.81 17.46
C GLN A 109 -3.91 2.40 16.80
N GLU A 110 -3.95 1.46 15.86
CA GLU A 110 -2.79 1.03 15.12
C GLU A 110 -2.27 2.15 14.22
N PHE A 111 -3.18 2.91 13.59
CA PHE A 111 -2.82 4.08 12.80
C PHE A 111 -2.11 5.16 13.64
N ILE A 112 -2.61 5.49 14.83
CA ILE A 112 -1.95 6.44 15.75
C ILE A 112 -0.55 5.92 16.17
N ARG A 113 -0.40 4.61 16.44
CA ARG A 113 0.93 4.02 16.70
C ARG A 113 1.86 4.18 15.51
N PHE A 114 1.33 4.05 14.31
CA PHE A 114 2.11 4.25 13.09
C PHE A 114 2.51 5.72 12.90
N LEU A 115 1.61 6.67 13.14
CA LEU A 115 1.94 8.09 13.14
C LEU A 115 3.02 8.44 14.16
N ASN A 116 3.00 7.84 15.36
CA ASN A 116 4.07 7.99 16.35
C ASN A 116 5.41 7.43 15.85
N ALA A 117 5.40 6.30 15.13
CA ALA A 117 6.61 5.75 14.51
C ALA A 117 7.17 6.69 13.45
N ILE A 118 6.33 7.25 12.58
CA ILE A 118 6.72 8.27 11.61
C ILE A 118 7.32 9.48 12.33
N ASN A 119 6.64 9.96 13.40
CA ASN A 119 7.09 11.11 14.18
C ASN A 119 8.48 10.92 14.81
N ALA A 120 8.82 9.70 15.19
CA ALA A 120 10.12 9.35 15.76
C ALA A 120 11.23 9.21 14.71
N GLU A 121 10.91 8.82 13.48
CA GLU A 121 11.89 8.57 12.41
C GLU A 121 12.16 9.79 11.53
N VAL A 122 11.18 10.70 11.41
CA VAL A 122 11.32 11.93 10.61
C VAL A 122 12.01 13.03 11.45
N PRO A 123 13.00 13.74 10.90
CA PRO A 123 13.68 14.86 11.60
C PRO A 123 12.68 15.84 12.20
N ALA A 124 12.97 16.30 13.43
CA ALA A 124 12.01 17.10 14.22
C ALA A 124 11.76 18.50 13.63
N ASP A 125 12.70 19.02 12.86
CA ASP A 125 12.67 20.32 12.19
C ASP A 125 11.86 20.33 10.89
N LYS A 126 11.40 19.16 10.42
CA LYS A 126 10.65 19.03 9.17
C LYS A 126 9.13 19.01 9.41
N ALA A 127 8.41 19.74 8.59
CA ALA A 127 6.97 19.53 8.43
C ALA A 127 6.70 18.17 7.73
N VAL A 128 5.60 17.52 8.07
CA VAL A 128 5.24 16.19 7.55
C VAL A 128 3.87 16.26 6.87
N HIS A 129 3.87 16.18 5.56
CA HIS A 129 2.66 16.07 4.75
C HIS A 129 2.37 14.60 4.50
N VAL A 130 1.20 14.14 4.91
CA VAL A 130 0.78 12.74 4.80
C VAL A 130 -0.36 12.63 3.80
N VAL A 131 -0.10 12.02 2.65
CA VAL A 131 -1.11 11.70 1.64
C VAL A 131 -1.68 10.32 1.95
N LEU A 132 -3.00 10.22 2.07
CA LEU A 132 -3.71 9.00 2.45
C LEU A 132 -5.11 8.94 1.84
N ASP A 133 -5.72 7.76 1.88
CA ASP A 133 -7.08 7.55 1.39
C ASP A 133 -8.16 8.02 2.41
N ASN A 134 -9.43 7.91 1.99
CA ASN A 134 -10.57 8.31 2.81
C ASN A 134 -11.02 7.24 3.81
N TYR A 135 -10.18 6.29 4.21
CA TYR A 135 -10.55 5.24 5.14
C TYR A 135 -11.02 5.80 6.49
N ALA A 136 -12.10 5.23 7.04
CA ALA A 136 -12.75 5.78 8.23
C ALA A 136 -11.85 5.90 9.48
N PRO A 137 -10.94 4.95 9.78
CA PRO A 137 -10.01 5.07 10.88
C PRO A 137 -9.11 6.31 10.83
N HIS A 138 -8.75 6.81 9.63
CA HIS A 138 -7.93 8.01 9.46
C HIS A 138 -8.65 9.29 9.91
N LYS A 139 -9.99 9.29 9.90
CA LYS A 139 -10.85 10.43 10.27
C LYS A 139 -11.38 10.34 11.69
N HIS A 140 -10.96 9.34 12.46
CA HIS A 140 -11.44 9.10 13.80
C HIS A 140 -11.11 10.28 14.76
N PRO A 141 -12.00 10.66 15.71
CA PRO A 141 -11.76 11.77 16.63
C PRO A 141 -10.41 11.70 17.38
N LYS A 142 -9.98 10.51 17.78
CA LYS A 142 -8.67 10.32 18.43
C LYS A 142 -7.47 10.64 17.52
N VAL A 143 -7.61 10.45 16.18
CA VAL A 143 -6.58 10.86 15.21
C VAL A 143 -6.54 12.37 15.11
N ARG A 144 -7.70 13.04 15.09
CA ARG A 144 -7.78 14.52 15.11
C ARG A 144 -7.13 15.10 16.37
N ALA A 145 -7.46 14.56 17.56
CA ALA A 145 -6.84 14.96 18.80
C ALA A 145 -5.32 14.68 18.87
N TRP A 146 -4.85 13.68 18.11
CA TRP A 146 -3.41 13.44 17.94
C TRP A 146 -2.77 14.53 17.06
N LEU A 147 -3.40 14.91 15.95
CA LEU A 147 -2.94 15.96 15.04
C LEU A 147 -2.87 17.34 15.73
N GLU A 148 -3.85 17.67 16.55
CA GLU A 148 -3.88 18.91 17.35
C GLU A 148 -2.65 19.06 18.26
N ARG A 149 -2.03 17.95 18.66
CA ARG A 149 -0.81 17.92 19.48
C ARG A 149 0.48 17.78 18.67
N HIS A 150 0.35 17.59 17.37
CA HIS A 150 1.49 17.37 16.45
C HIS A 150 1.34 18.29 15.24
N GLU A 151 1.43 19.60 15.48
CA GLU A 151 1.17 20.67 14.49
C GLU A 151 2.00 20.57 13.20
N ARG A 152 3.15 19.88 13.28
CA ARG A 152 4.00 19.63 12.10
C ARG A 152 3.39 18.63 11.10
N PHE A 153 2.30 17.92 11.46
CA PHE A 153 1.63 16.95 10.59
C PHE A 153 0.41 17.55 9.91
N THR A 154 0.35 17.39 8.59
CA THR A 154 -0.82 17.77 7.78
C THR A 154 -1.30 16.56 6.98
N LEU A 155 -2.58 16.19 7.09
CA LEU A 155 -3.17 15.10 6.33
C LEU A 155 -3.84 15.60 5.05
N HIS A 156 -3.49 14.97 3.92
CA HIS A 156 -4.03 15.25 2.59
C HIS A 156 -4.78 14.02 2.09
N PHE A 157 -6.11 14.14 1.95
CA PHE A 157 -6.95 13.02 1.54
C PHE A 157 -7.09 12.95 0.03
N THR A 158 -6.80 11.79 -0.56
CA THR A 158 -7.07 11.55 -1.99
C THR A 158 -8.58 11.67 -2.29
N PRO A 159 -8.98 11.99 -3.53
CA PRO A 159 -10.38 11.93 -3.92
C PRO A 159 -10.94 10.52 -3.73
N THR A 160 -12.25 10.42 -3.49
CA THR A 160 -12.93 9.13 -3.36
C THR A 160 -12.71 8.28 -4.61
N SER A 161 -12.44 6.99 -4.45
CA SER A 161 -12.17 6.03 -5.53
C SER A 161 -10.91 6.33 -6.38
N CYS A 162 -9.94 7.06 -5.83
CA CYS A 162 -8.69 7.44 -6.49
C CYS A 162 -7.45 6.90 -5.76
N SER A 163 -7.44 5.62 -5.38
CA SER A 163 -6.28 4.97 -4.76
C SER A 163 -5.02 5.01 -5.64
N TRP A 164 -5.17 5.12 -6.96
CA TRP A 164 -4.06 5.29 -7.90
C TRP A 164 -3.23 6.57 -7.67
N LEU A 165 -3.76 7.57 -6.97
CA LEU A 165 -3.02 8.76 -6.52
C LEU A 165 -2.17 8.48 -5.29
N ASN A 166 -2.39 7.38 -4.58
CA ASN A 166 -1.63 7.03 -3.41
C ASN A 166 -0.36 6.25 -3.85
N ALA A 167 0.79 6.92 -3.90
CA ALA A 167 2.04 6.39 -4.46
C ALA A 167 2.52 5.10 -3.76
N VAL A 168 2.20 4.91 -2.48
CA VAL A 168 2.56 3.70 -1.71
C VAL A 168 1.94 2.42 -2.25
N GLU A 169 0.84 2.51 -3.02
CA GLU A 169 0.25 1.36 -3.71
C GLU A 169 1.22 0.72 -4.72
N GLY A 170 2.07 1.53 -5.35
CA GLY A 170 3.16 1.05 -6.20
C GLY A 170 4.18 0.21 -5.42
N PHE A 171 4.51 0.62 -4.19
CA PHE A 171 5.35 -0.17 -3.28
C PHE A 171 4.67 -1.49 -2.90
N PHE A 172 3.39 -1.48 -2.54
CA PHE A 172 2.65 -2.71 -2.21
C PHE A 172 2.56 -3.68 -3.40
N ALA A 173 2.40 -3.18 -4.61
CA ALA A 173 2.42 -4.00 -5.83
C ALA A 173 3.79 -4.64 -6.04
N LYS A 174 4.88 -3.91 -5.82
CA LYS A 174 6.26 -4.39 -5.91
C LYS A 174 6.56 -5.45 -4.83
N LEU A 175 6.19 -5.18 -3.58
CA LEU A 175 6.30 -6.13 -2.46
C LEU A 175 5.56 -7.43 -2.76
N THR A 176 4.32 -7.33 -3.22
CA THR A 176 3.50 -8.49 -3.59
C THR A 176 4.19 -9.34 -4.66
N ARG A 177 4.64 -8.72 -5.75
CA ARG A 177 5.28 -9.45 -6.85
C ARG A 177 6.59 -10.10 -6.45
N ARG A 178 7.43 -9.40 -5.68
CA ARG A 178 8.80 -9.83 -5.38
C ARG A 178 8.91 -10.76 -4.18
N ARG A 179 8.02 -10.63 -3.19
CA ARG A 179 8.13 -11.34 -1.92
C ARG A 179 6.93 -12.22 -1.58
N LEU A 180 5.71 -11.68 -1.73
CA LEU A 180 4.53 -12.35 -1.20
C LEU A 180 3.97 -13.41 -2.14
N LYS A 181 3.90 -13.12 -3.45
CA LYS A 181 3.22 -13.99 -4.44
C LYS A 181 3.76 -15.41 -4.50
N HIS A 182 5.06 -15.56 -4.35
CA HIS A 182 5.76 -16.85 -4.44
C HIS A 182 6.42 -17.26 -3.10
N GLY A 183 6.23 -16.45 -2.05
CA GLY A 183 6.78 -16.74 -0.72
C GLY A 183 6.09 -17.94 -0.08
N VAL A 184 6.87 -18.66 0.72
CA VAL A 184 6.40 -19.72 1.61
C VAL A 184 6.75 -19.26 3.03
N PHE A 185 5.75 -19.24 3.92
CA PHE A 185 5.88 -18.67 5.26
C PHE A 185 5.30 -19.62 6.29
N HIS A 186 6.17 -20.18 7.12
CA HIS A 186 5.80 -21.15 8.15
C HIS A 186 5.16 -20.52 9.39
N SER A 187 5.26 -19.19 9.53
CA SER A 187 4.65 -18.42 10.61
C SER A 187 4.41 -16.97 10.21
N VAL A 188 3.62 -16.25 11.04
CA VAL A 188 3.46 -14.79 10.90
C VAL A 188 4.79 -14.06 11.11
N VAL A 189 5.64 -14.55 12.01
CA VAL A 189 6.96 -13.96 12.29
C VAL A 189 7.87 -14.08 11.07
N ASP A 190 7.88 -15.24 10.42
CA ASP A 190 8.63 -15.47 9.19
C ASP A 190 8.16 -14.56 8.05
N LEU A 191 6.83 -14.43 7.88
CA LEU A 191 6.23 -13.47 6.94
C LEU A 191 6.67 -12.03 7.22
N GLN A 192 6.61 -11.58 8.48
CA GLN A 192 7.02 -10.23 8.87
C GLN A 192 8.52 -9.99 8.63
N ALA A 193 9.36 -10.96 8.93
CA ALA A 193 10.80 -10.89 8.62
C ALA A 193 11.06 -10.76 7.11
N ALA A 194 10.28 -11.47 6.28
CA ALA A 194 10.40 -11.37 4.83
C ALA A 194 9.90 -10.03 4.27
N ILE A 195 8.91 -9.40 4.89
CA ILE A 195 8.40 -8.07 4.53
C ILE A 195 9.44 -6.99 4.86
N ASN A 196 10.14 -7.12 5.99
CA ASN A 196 11.08 -6.11 6.50
C ASN A 196 12.47 -6.15 5.83
N ARG A 197 12.74 -7.14 4.96
CA ARG A 197 13.96 -7.25 4.14
C ARG A 197 13.82 -6.51 2.80
#